data_740ced99e3cd78a0b38ff8ae38102be0
#
_entry.id   740ced99e3cd78a0b38ff8ae38102be0
#
_cell.length_a   1.000
_cell.length_b   1.000
_cell.length_c   1.000
_cell.angle_alpha   90.00
_cell.angle_beta   90.00
_cell.angle_gamma   90.00
#
_symmetry.space_group_name_H-M   'P 1'
#
loop_
_entity.id
_entity.type
_entity.pdbx_description
1 polymer ?
#
loop_
_entity_poly.entity_id
_entity_poly.type
_entity_poly.pdbx_seq_one_letter_code
_entity_poly.pdbx_strand_id
1 'polypeptide(L)'
;NNPLIFEIDLGFAVDLGVVTIERARVRLRFDPLGPPELTAFAAGIDIPGALRGRGYLEMNESEIKGQIDLTIVPVQVRIAAGVGVANINENGRKATGVIVSLEVEFPVAIPLGNSGLGIYGFLGLFAMHYSRKEPPPSAMAPALAWLKDIAQGNPTDIAAWSPKIDTWAFGVGAVLGTMGSSVIFNLKGVVMLELPGPRLLLMMRANLLAVLPKLKGTAEGTFLAVIDLDMGRGTLTIGLSVEFGIQPLLEIHIPVEAFFNFHDSKDWHLYLGRFIEQIHAKILEVFDGSGYLMLSGKGFAAGDLADGLPVPVNGFAISTGLHVSFVWGSKSVGLYAEVAAGVDAVLGFDPFRLTGVLYLRGTLHVFIIDLSAWAKLTVDIGEKPDGSKVASISGQICGRVKFLFFSIE
;
A
#
# COMPACT_ATOMS: atom_id res chain seq x y z
N ASN A 1 20.01 4.72 -36.70
CA ASN A 1 20.56 5.85 -35.93
C ASN A 1 19.48 6.28 -34.96
N ASN A 2 19.75 6.19 -33.67
CA ASN A 2 18.84 6.78 -32.67
C ASN A 2 19.10 8.28 -32.63
N PRO A 3 18.10 9.15 -32.75
CA PRO A 3 18.29 10.59 -32.64
C PRO A 3 18.81 10.96 -31.26
N LEU A 4 19.70 11.93 -31.20
CA LEU A 4 20.16 12.52 -29.94
C LEU A 4 19.02 13.38 -29.39
N ILE A 5 18.51 13.02 -28.22
CA ILE A 5 17.37 13.67 -27.57
C ILE A 5 17.82 14.24 -26.23
N PHE A 6 17.54 15.54 -26.00
CA PHE A 6 17.69 16.18 -24.71
C PHE A 6 16.31 16.54 -24.16
N GLU A 7 16.04 16.17 -22.92
CA GLU A 7 14.87 16.63 -22.17
C GLU A 7 15.32 17.61 -21.08
N ILE A 8 14.75 18.80 -21.10
CA ILE A 8 14.98 19.84 -20.10
C ILE A 8 13.71 19.97 -19.29
N ASP A 9 13.76 19.63 -18.01
CA ASP A 9 12.65 19.75 -17.08
C ASP A 9 12.90 20.97 -16.19
N LEU A 10 12.08 22.01 -16.38
CA LEU A 10 12.20 23.28 -15.70
C LEU A 10 11.09 23.42 -14.67
N GLY A 11 11.45 23.38 -13.39
CA GLY A 11 10.59 23.81 -12.31
C GLY A 11 10.81 25.31 -12.05
N PHE A 12 9.78 26.10 -12.27
CA PHE A 12 9.82 27.55 -12.04
C PHE A 12 8.41 28.07 -11.76
N ALA A 13 8.31 29.17 -11.04
CA ALA A 13 7.04 29.87 -10.86
C ALA A 13 7.05 31.16 -11.69
N VAL A 14 6.30 31.15 -12.79
CA VAL A 14 6.00 32.38 -13.52
C VAL A 14 4.57 32.79 -13.17
N ASP A 15 4.44 33.84 -12.40
CA ASP A 15 3.17 34.39 -12.02
C ASP A 15 2.69 35.34 -13.14
N LEU A 16 1.54 34.97 -13.73
CA LEU A 16 0.83 35.76 -14.75
C LEU A 16 -0.43 36.41 -14.18
N GLY A 17 -0.49 36.57 -12.85
CA GLY A 17 -1.63 37.14 -12.13
C GLY A 17 -2.59 36.05 -11.64
N VAL A 18 -3.51 35.60 -12.47
CA VAL A 18 -4.47 34.55 -12.11
C VAL A 18 -3.99 33.12 -12.45
N VAL A 19 -2.91 32.99 -13.20
CA VAL A 19 -2.29 31.72 -13.61
C VAL A 19 -0.82 31.75 -13.25
N THR A 20 -0.36 30.69 -12.58
CA THR A 20 1.07 30.47 -12.29
C THR A 20 1.55 29.25 -13.03
N ILE A 21 2.55 29.38 -13.88
CA ILE A 21 3.20 28.24 -14.52
C ILE A 21 4.20 27.66 -13.51
N GLU A 22 4.01 26.38 -13.14
CA GLU A 22 4.80 25.72 -12.10
C GLU A 22 5.89 24.81 -12.68
N ARG A 23 5.70 24.28 -13.90
CA ARG A 23 6.60 23.35 -14.56
C ARG A 23 6.42 23.34 -16.07
N ALA A 24 7.53 23.23 -16.79
CA ALA A 24 7.52 22.92 -18.21
C ALA A 24 8.65 21.96 -18.53
N ARG A 25 8.36 20.91 -19.31
CA ARG A 25 9.36 19.98 -19.85
C ARG A 25 9.41 20.14 -21.35
N VAL A 26 10.63 20.38 -21.88
CA VAL A 26 10.86 20.59 -23.30
C VAL A 26 11.83 19.53 -23.81
N ARG A 27 11.47 18.89 -24.91
CA ARG A 27 12.30 17.92 -25.64
C ARG A 27 12.93 18.60 -26.86
N LEU A 28 14.24 18.44 -27.02
CA LEU A 28 15.02 18.90 -28.14
C LEU A 28 15.59 17.69 -28.88
N ARG A 29 15.40 17.62 -30.22
CA ARG A 29 15.99 16.59 -31.09
C ARG A 29 17.10 17.20 -31.92
N PHE A 30 18.25 16.54 -31.99
CA PHE A 30 19.45 17.06 -32.65
C PHE A 30 19.90 16.31 -33.91
N ASP A 31 19.31 15.13 -34.20
CA ASP A 31 19.64 14.41 -35.43
C ASP A 31 18.40 13.68 -35.98
N PRO A 32 17.70 14.23 -36.98
CA PRO A 32 17.81 15.60 -37.48
C PRO A 32 17.33 16.65 -36.46
N LEU A 33 17.80 17.88 -36.56
CA LEU A 33 17.39 18.98 -35.71
C LEU A 33 15.87 19.25 -35.92
N GLY A 34 15.10 19.06 -34.86
CA GLY A 34 13.67 19.29 -34.85
C GLY A 34 13.29 20.52 -34.02
N PRO A 35 12.08 21.04 -34.16
CA PRO A 35 11.59 22.11 -33.31
C PRO A 35 11.50 21.65 -31.86
N PRO A 36 11.62 22.55 -30.86
CA PRO A 36 11.34 22.24 -29.46
C PRO A 36 9.91 21.71 -29.26
N GLU A 37 9.78 20.58 -28.57
CA GLU A 37 8.50 19.96 -28.25
C GLU A 37 8.21 20.14 -26.75
N LEU A 38 7.06 20.73 -26.39
CA LEU A 38 6.59 20.76 -25.00
C LEU A 38 6.02 19.38 -24.65
N THR A 39 6.66 18.69 -23.70
CA THR A 39 6.27 17.31 -23.32
C THR A 39 5.58 17.22 -21.97
N ALA A 40 5.70 18.24 -21.12
CA ALA A 40 4.91 18.34 -19.90
C ALA A 40 4.70 19.81 -19.51
N PHE A 41 3.57 20.06 -18.89
CA PHE A 41 3.18 21.40 -18.43
C PHE A 41 2.35 21.27 -17.15
N ALA A 42 2.67 22.07 -16.14
CA ALA A 42 1.86 22.19 -14.94
C ALA A 42 1.60 23.67 -14.62
N ALA A 43 0.39 23.96 -14.27
CA ALA A 43 -0.01 25.31 -13.91
C ALA A 43 -1.01 25.32 -12.74
N GLY A 44 -0.87 26.34 -11.89
CA GLY A 44 -1.86 26.73 -10.89
C GLY A 44 -2.77 27.81 -11.44
N ILE A 45 -4.00 27.85 -10.95
CA ILE A 45 -4.96 28.93 -11.19
C ILE A 45 -5.49 29.42 -9.84
N ASP A 46 -5.50 30.72 -9.64
CA ASP A 46 -6.13 31.38 -8.48
C ASP A 46 -6.85 32.63 -8.93
N ILE A 47 -8.17 32.49 -9.11
CA ILE A 47 -9.06 33.62 -9.37
C ILE A 47 -9.73 33.97 -8.05
N PRO A 48 -9.35 35.08 -7.39
CA PRO A 48 -9.84 35.42 -6.05
C PRO A 48 -11.36 35.41 -5.96
N GLY A 49 -11.88 34.66 -4.98
CA GLY A 49 -13.32 34.52 -4.75
C GLY A 49 -14.09 33.67 -5.77
N ALA A 50 -13.45 33.13 -6.80
CA ALA A 50 -14.12 32.36 -7.84
C ALA A 50 -13.58 30.91 -7.97
N LEU A 51 -12.31 30.73 -8.28
CA LEU A 51 -11.75 29.45 -8.64
C LEU A 51 -10.30 29.33 -8.16
N ARG A 52 -9.95 28.18 -7.55
CA ARG A 52 -8.56 27.84 -7.20
C ARG A 52 -8.27 26.41 -7.57
N GLY A 53 -7.06 26.16 -8.07
CA GLY A 53 -6.65 24.79 -8.33
C GLY A 53 -5.37 24.67 -9.13
N ARG A 54 -5.13 23.45 -9.62
CA ARG A 54 -3.95 23.06 -10.38
C ARG A 54 -4.33 22.12 -11.51
N GLY A 55 -3.52 22.15 -12.55
CA GLY A 55 -3.61 21.19 -13.64
C GLY A 55 -2.25 20.83 -14.16
N TYR A 56 -2.14 19.63 -14.72
CA TYR A 56 -0.97 19.23 -15.48
C TYR A 56 -1.38 18.56 -16.80
N LEU A 57 -0.50 18.66 -17.77
CA LEU A 57 -0.58 17.99 -19.05
C LEU A 57 0.77 17.33 -19.32
N GLU A 58 0.75 16.08 -19.74
CA GLU A 58 1.92 15.36 -20.19
C GLU A 58 1.66 14.78 -21.58
N MET A 59 2.65 14.92 -22.47
CA MET A 59 2.55 14.49 -23.85
C MET A 59 3.81 13.71 -24.21
N ASN A 60 3.62 12.58 -24.87
CA ASN A 60 4.69 11.84 -25.53
C ASN A 60 4.28 11.51 -26.96
N GLU A 61 5.09 10.78 -27.69
CA GLU A 61 4.83 10.47 -29.11
C GLU A 61 3.53 9.70 -29.35
N SER A 62 3.05 8.98 -28.37
CA SER A 62 1.89 8.08 -28.50
C SER A 62 0.73 8.42 -27.57
N GLU A 63 0.94 9.25 -26.54
CA GLU A 63 -0.06 9.47 -25.50
C GLU A 63 -0.06 10.92 -24.99
N ILE A 64 -1.24 11.45 -24.76
CA ILE A 64 -1.49 12.72 -24.09
C ILE A 64 -2.29 12.42 -22.83
N LYS A 65 -1.83 12.85 -21.67
CA LYS A 65 -2.53 12.78 -20.39
C LYS A 65 -2.62 14.15 -19.75
N GLY A 66 -3.80 14.48 -19.23
CA GLY A 66 -4.01 15.71 -18.47
C GLY A 66 -4.89 15.45 -17.25
N GLN A 67 -4.62 16.18 -16.18
CA GLN A 67 -5.45 16.19 -14.98
C GLN A 67 -5.63 17.61 -14.47
N ILE A 68 -6.79 17.87 -13.91
CA ILE A 68 -7.13 19.10 -13.19
C ILE A 68 -7.69 18.77 -11.82
N ASP A 69 -7.42 19.64 -10.85
CA ASP A 69 -8.00 19.61 -9.51
C ASP A 69 -8.35 21.04 -9.12
N LEU A 70 -9.62 21.35 -9.15
CA LEU A 70 -10.16 22.71 -9.02
C LEU A 70 -11.16 22.79 -7.87
N THR A 71 -11.15 23.90 -7.14
CA THR A 71 -12.18 24.24 -6.15
C THR A 71 -12.92 25.50 -6.60
N ILE A 72 -14.24 25.40 -6.72
CA ILE A 72 -15.13 26.55 -6.94
C ILE A 72 -15.34 27.22 -5.60
N VAL A 73 -14.65 28.34 -5.38
CA VAL A 73 -14.53 28.97 -4.06
C VAL A 73 -15.87 29.39 -3.44
N PRO A 74 -16.84 30.01 -4.16
CA PRO A 74 -18.09 30.46 -3.54
C PRO A 74 -18.94 29.33 -2.95
N VAL A 75 -18.87 28.12 -3.54
CA VAL A 75 -19.67 26.96 -3.15
C VAL A 75 -18.84 25.85 -2.55
N GLN A 76 -17.52 26.02 -2.48
CA GLN A 76 -16.57 25.03 -1.95
C GLN A 76 -16.69 23.64 -2.59
N VAL A 77 -17.12 23.57 -3.85
CA VAL A 77 -17.19 22.32 -4.61
C VAL A 77 -15.84 22.05 -5.24
N ARG A 78 -15.29 20.87 -4.97
CA ARG A 78 -14.05 20.39 -5.60
C ARG A 78 -14.39 19.52 -6.81
N ILE A 79 -13.70 19.74 -7.92
CA ILE A 79 -13.79 18.95 -9.14
C ILE A 79 -12.39 18.52 -9.52
N ALA A 80 -12.15 17.20 -9.56
CA ALA A 80 -10.96 16.65 -10.14
C ALA A 80 -11.34 15.85 -11.39
N ALA A 81 -10.65 16.08 -12.49
CA ALA A 81 -10.90 15.37 -13.74
C ALA A 81 -9.59 14.97 -14.41
N GLY A 82 -9.60 13.82 -15.05
CA GLY A 82 -8.47 13.32 -15.81
C GLY A 82 -8.91 12.89 -17.21
N VAL A 83 -8.07 13.13 -18.21
CA VAL A 83 -8.26 12.64 -19.58
C VAL A 83 -6.95 12.11 -20.12
N GLY A 84 -7.01 10.97 -20.80
CA GLY A 84 -5.90 10.42 -21.55
C GLY A 84 -6.36 9.99 -22.94
N VAL A 85 -5.53 10.26 -23.93
CA VAL A 85 -5.72 9.80 -25.32
C VAL A 85 -4.43 9.20 -25.81
N ALA A 86 -4.46 7.98 -26.31
CA ALA A 86 -3.29 7.27 -26.80
C ALA A 86 -3.49 6.71 -28.21
N ASN A 87 -2.45 6.81 -29.04
CA ASN A 87 -2.35 6.10 -30.31
C ASN A 87 -1.57 4.80 -30.09
N ILE A 88 -2.25 3.69 -30.15
CA ILE A 88 -1.72 2.37 -29.82
C ILE A 88 -1.40 1.62 -31.11
N ASN A 89 -0.22 0.99 -31.16
CA ASN A 89 0.16 0.09 -32.24
C ASN A 89 0.75 -1.19 -31.60
N GLU A 90 -0.07 -2.23 -31.56
CA GLU A 90 0.30 -3.53 -31.02
C GLU A 90 0.21 -4.60 -32.11
N ASN A 91 1.33 -5.25 -32.43
CA ASN A 91 1.38 -6.31 -33.43
C ASN A 91 0.75 -5.92 -34.78
N GLY A 92 0.94 -4.68 -35.23
CA GLY A 92 0.39 -4.15 -36.48
C GLY A 92 -1.07 -3.71 -36.41
N ARG A 93 -1.77 -3.93 -35.29
CA ARG A 93 -3.11 -3.39 -35.03
C ARG A 93 -3.00 -1.98 -34.47
N LYS A 94 -3.76 -1.07 -35.05
CA LYS A 94 -3.81 0.33 -34.60
C LYS A 94 -5.14 0.61 -33.95
N ALA A 95 -5.10 1.32 -32.82
CA ALA A 95 -6.30 1.78 -32.11
C ALA A 95 -6.02 3.13 -31.44
N THR A 96 -7.10 3.87 -31.17
CA THR A 96 -7.04 5.06 -30.33
C THR A 96 -7.64 4.72 -28.98
N GLY A 97 -6.83 4.79 -27.93
CA GLY A 97 -7.28 4.64 -26.54
C GLY A 97 -7.78 5.96 -25.99
N VAL A 98 -8.81 5.91 -25.16
CA VAL A 98 -9.36 7.06 -24.43
C VAL A 98 -9.62 6.64 -23.00
N ILE A 99 -9.20 7.46 -22.04
CA ILE A 99 -9.55 7.32 -20.62
C ILE A 99 -10.03 8.66 -20.08
N VAL A 100 -11.10 8.63 -19.29
CA VAL A 100 -11.66 9.81 -18.61
C VAL A 100 -11.97 9.44 -17.18
N SER A 101 -11.56 10.28 -16.24
CA SER A 101 -11.98 10.21 -14.85
C SER A 101 -12.59 11.53 -14.40
N LEU A 102 -13.56 11.44 -13.49
CA LEU A 102 -14.22 12.58 -12.89
C LEU A 102 -14.46 12.29 -11.42
N GLU A 103 -14.18 13.27 -10.58
CA GLU A 103 -14.50 13.30 -9.16
C GLU A 103 -15.11 14.65 -8.82
N VAL A 104 -16.23 14.63 -8.13
CA VAL A 104 -16.89 15.83 -7.62
C VAL A 104 -17.12 15.66 -6.14
N GLU A 105 -16.63 16.57 -5.32
CA GLU A 105 -16.84 16.59 -3.87
C GLU A 105 -17.61 17.85 -3.45
N PHE A 106 -18.55 17.65 -2.54
CA PHE A 106 -19.45 18.68 -2.03
C PHE A 106 -19.11 19.02 -0.58
N PRO A 107 -19.23 20.30 -0.18
CA PRO A 107 -19.04 20.69 1.23
C PRO A 107 -20.22 20.27 2.12
N VAL A 108 -21.37 20.02 1.52
CA VAL A 108 -22.61 19.62 2.20
C VAL A 108 -23.08 18.28 1.66
N ALA A 109 -23.32 17.35 2.55
CA ALA A 109 -23.73 16.01 2.18
C ALA A 109 -25.16 15.94 1.63
N ILE A 110 -25.39 15.04 0.69
CA ILE A 110 -26.72 14.58 0.29
C ILE A 110 -27.14 13.50 1.31
N PRO A 111 -28.20 13.70 2.10
CA PRO A 111 -28.58 12.75 3.15
C PRO A 111 -28.95 11.36 2.60
N LEU A 112 -28.51 10.32 3.28
CA LEU A 112 -28.92 8.93 3.03
C LEU A 112 -30.06 8.55 3.99
N GLY A 113 -31.22 9.12 3.79
CA GLY A 113 -32.39 8.91 4.66
C GLY A 113 -32.09 9.32 6.10
N ASN A 114 -32.50 8.46 7.06
CA ASN A 114 -32.33 8.70 8.50
C ASN A 114 -31.10 7.99 9.08
N SER A 115 -30.13 7.58 8.23
CA SER A 115 -28.97 6.78 8.68
C SER A 115 -27.92 7.60 9.45
N GLY A 116 -28.01 8.93 9.44
CA GLY A 116 -26.95 9.80 9.94
C GLY A 116 -25.73 9.91 9.01
N LEU A 117 -25.80 9.26 7.83
CA LEU A 117 -24.79 9.30 6.79
C LEU A 117 -25.23 10.15 5.61
N GLY A 118 -24.28 10.67 4.87
CA GLY A 118 -24.52 11.41 3.64
C GLY A 118 -23.46 11.19 2.59
N ILE A 119 -23.80 11.49 1.35
CA ILE A 119 -22.91 11.46 0.19
C ILE A 119 -22.28 12.84 0.05
N TYR A 120 -20.95 12.90 0.09
CA TYR A 120 -20.14 14.10 -0.07
C TYR A 120 -19.50 14.20 -1.46
N GLY A 121 -19.66 13.18 -2.31
CA GLY A 121 -19.11 13.22 -3.65
C GLY A 121 -19.34 11.96 -4.44
N PHE A 122 -19.03 12.05 -5.73
CA PHE A 122 -19.11 10.96 -6.69
C PHE A 122 -17.81 10.86 -7.47
N LEU A 123 -17.49 9.62 -7.85
CA LEU A 123 -16.37 9.30 -8.72
C LEU A 123 -16.87 8.53 -9.93
N GLY A 124 -16.27 8.80 -11.09
CA GLY A 124 -16.52 8.08 -12.32
C GLY A 124 -15.25 7.83 -13.09
N LEU A 125 -15.16 6.70 -13.78
CA LEU A 125 -14.08 6.38 -14.70
C LEU A 125 -14.65 5.65 -15.90
N PHE A 126 -14.20 6.03 -17.07
CA PHE A 126 -14.41 5.33 -18.31
C PHE A 126 -13.09 5.18 -19.05
N ALA A 127 -12.81 3.98 -19.52
CA ALA A 127 -11.63 3.72 -20.32
C ALA A 127 -11.95 2.79 -21.48
N MET A 128 -11.43 3.11 -22.66
CA MET A 128 -11.46 2.34 -23.88
C MET A 128 -10.03 2.17 -24.38
N HIS A 129 -9.62 0.95 -24.62
CA HIS A 129 -8.24 0.60 -24.95
C HIS A 129 -7.22 1.06 -23.89
N TYR A 130 -7.61 1.00 -22.62
CA TYR A 130 -6.77 1.17 -21.45
C TYR A 130 -7.04 0.07 -20.44
N SER A 131 -5.99 -0.41 -19.80
CA SER A 131 -6.06 -1.37 -18.69
C SER A 131 -5.29 -0.81 -17.50
N ARG A 132 -5.72 -1.16 -16.30
CA ARG A 132 -5.00 -0.80 -15.09
C ARG A 132 -3.60 -1.41 -15.11
N LYS A 133 -2.59 -0.63 -14.74
CA LYS A 133 -1.22 -1.11 -14.59
C LYS A 133 -1.18 -2.17 -13.50
N GLU A 134 -0.60 -3.31 -13.82
CA GLU A 134 -0.26 -4.31 -12.81
C GLU A 134 0.88 -3.76 -11.94
N PRO A 135 0.86 -3.99 -10.63
CA PRO A 135 1.99 -3.67 -9.80
C PRO A 135 3.24 -4.43 -10.30
N PRO A 136 4.43 -3.82 -10.22
CA PRO A 136 5.65 -4.51 -10.62
C PRO A 136 5.82 -5.78 -9.80
N PRO A 137 6.41 -6.86 -10.36
CA PRO A 137 6.77 -8.04 -9.61
C PRO A 137 7.63 -7.62 -8.41
N SER A 138 7.11 -7.79 -7.22
CA SER A 138 7.79 -7.46 -5.97
C SER A 138 7.60 -8.60 -4.99
N ALA A 139 8.40 -8.64 -3.92
CA ALA A 139 8.16 -9.54 -2.80
C ALA A 139 6.81 -9.25 -2.08
N MET A 140 6.18 -8.12 -2.43
CA MET A 140 4.88 -7.73 -1.90
C MET A 140 3.78 -8.31 -2.78
N ALA A 141 2.77 -8.89 -2.16
CA ALA A 141 1.60 -9.36 -2.88
C ALA A 141 0.87 -8.23 -3.62
N PRO A 142 0.24 -8.52 -4.78
CA PRO A 142 -0.42 -7.52 -5.59
C PRO A 142 -1.44 -6.67 -4.84
N ALA A 143 -2.19 -7.27 -3.91
CA ALA A 143 -3.18 -6.56 -3.10
C ALA A 143 -2.55 -5.48 -2.22
N LEU A 144 -1.40 -5.75 -1.58
CA LEU A 144 -0.71 -4.76 -0.74
C LEU A 144 -0.08 -3.64 -1.57
N ALA A 145 0.39 -3.93 -2.79
CA ALA A 145 0.86 -2.89 -3.70
C ALA A 145 -0.28 -1.94 -4.09
N TRP A 146 -1.47 -2.47 -4.37
CA TRP A 146 -2.65 -1.65 -4.65
C TRP A 146 -3.16 -0.87 -3.45
N LEU A 147 -3.08 -1.44 -2.24
CA LEU A 147 -3.38 -0.68 -1.01
C LEU A 147 -2.50 0.56 -0.87
N LYS A 148 -1.24 0.48 -1.25
CA LYS A 148 -0.34 1.65 -1.27
C LYS A 148 -0.80 2.71 -2.28
N ASP A 149 -1.22 2.30 -3.46
CA ASP A 149 -1.77 3.23 -4.47
C ASP A 149 -2.99 3.97 -3.94
N ILE A 150 -3.90 3.28 -3.24
CA ILE A 150 -5.08 3.89 -2.62
C ILE A 150 -4.69 4.86 -1.50
N ALA A 151 -3.69 4.49 -0.69
CA ALA A 151 -3.23 5.33 0.41
C ALA A 151 -2.55 6.62 -0.09
N GLN A 152 -1.89 6.56 -1.23
CA GLN A 152 -1.14 7.68 -1.82
C GLN A 152 -1.97 8.58 -2.73
N GLY A 153 -3.09 8.08 -3.29
CA GLY A 153 -3.77 8.78 -4.35
C GLY A 153 -5.28 8.59 -4.45
N ASN A 154 -5.77 8.99 -5.60
CA ASN A 154 -7.14 8.82 -6.00
C ASN A 154 -7.29 7.46 -6.73
N PRO A 155 -8.22 6.58 -6.33
CA PRO A 155 -8.45 5.31 -6.99
C PRO A 155 -8.82 5.41 -8.49
N THR A 156 -9.28 6.59 -8.93
CA THR A 156 -9.59 6.89 -10.33
C THR A 156 -8.48 7.66 -11.05
N ASP A 157 -7.27 7.74 -10.48
CA ASP A 157 -6.14 8.42 -11.12
C ASP A 157 -5.77 7.75 -12.45
N ILE A 158 -5.81 8.52 -13.53
CA ILE A 158 -5.47 8.04 -14.88
C ILE A 158 -4.00 7.64 -15.02
N ALA A 159 -3.12 8.11 -14.15
CA ALA A 159 -1.71 7.71 -14.12
C ALA A 159 -1.52 6.21 -13.80
N ALA A 160 -2.50 5.60 -13.11
CA ALA A 160 -2.51 4.16 -12.82
C ALA A 160 -2.91 3.26 -14.01
N TRP A 161 -3.17 3.85 -15.17
CA TRP A 161 -3.64 3.16 -16.36
C TRP A 161 -2.62 3.23 -17.50
N SER A 162 -2.62 2.21 -18.36
CA SER A 162 -1.77 2.16 -19.57
C SER A 162 -2.59 1.76 -20.78
N PRO A 163 -2.23 2.27 -21.98
CA PRO A 163 -2.87 1.90 -23.23
C PRO A 163 -2.74 0.39 -23.50
N LYS A 164 -3.84 -0.25 -23.86
CA LYS A 164 -3.92 -1.67 -24.23
C LYS A 164 -5.12 -1.92 -25.14
N ILE A 165 -4.88 -2.49 -26.31
CA ILE A 165 -5.95 -2.75 -27.31
C ILE A 165 -6.98 -3.75 -26.74
N ASP A 166 -8.23 -3.58 -27.16
CA ASP A 166 -9.38 -4.46 -26.83
C ASP A 166 -9.74 -4.53 -25.35
N THR A 167 -9.37 -3.52 -24.57
CA THR A 167 -9.76 -3.42 -23.16
C THR A 167 -10.72 -2.26 -22.94
N TRP A 168 -11.66 -2.46 -22.01
CA TRP A 168 -12.63 -1.46 -21.57
C TRP A 168 -12.67 -1.46 -20.05
N ALA A 169 -12.87 -0.30 -19.45
CA ALA A 169 -13.12 -0.21 -18.02
C ALA A 169 -14.19 0.83 -17.70
N PHE A 170 -14.97 0.51 -16.68
CA PHE A 170 -16.03 1.35 -16.14
C PHE A 170 -15.86 1.41 -14.62
N GLY A 171 -15.82 2.61 -14.06
CA GLY A 171 -15.72 2.82 -12.64
C GLY A 171 -16.80 3.76 -12.14
N VAL A 172 -17.38 3.42 -10.98
CA VAL A 172 -18.29 4.29 -10.24
C VAL A 172 -17.92 4.27 -8.77
N GLY A 173 -18.02 5.40 -8.11
CA GLY A 173 -17.68 5.51 -6.72
C GLY A 173 -18.38 6.66 -6.01
N ALA A 174 -18.24 6.68 -4.69
CA ALA A 174 -18.80 7.71 -3.86
C ALA A 174 -17.89 8.06 -2.67
N VAL A 175 -18.06 9.29 -2.19
CA VAL A 175 -17.51 9.74 -0.90
C VAL A 175 -18.68 9.81 0.08
N LEU A 176 -18.59 9.01 1.13
CA LEU A 176 -19.58 8.92 2.21
C LEU A 176 -18.98 9.46 3.50
N GLY A 177 -19.85 9.99 4.37
CA GLY A 177 -19.40 10.43 5.71
C GLY A 177 -20.55 10.64 6.65
N THR A 178 -20.24 10.83 7.94
CA THR A 178 -21.24 11.20 8.94
C THR A 178 -21.75 12.61 8.74
N MET A 179 -23.06 12.79 8.87
CA MET A 179 -23.70 14.10 8.81
C MET A 179 -23.48 14.88 10.10
N GLY A 180 -23.29 16.21 9.99
CA GLY A 180 -23.19 17.10 11.15
C GLY A 180 -21.81 17.22 11.79
N SER A 181 -21.02 16.17 11.79
CA SER A 181 -19.58 16.22 12.10
C SER A 181 -18.88 15.18 11.25
N SER A 182 -18.23 15.61 10.20
CA SER A 182 -17.37 14.80 9.33
C SER A 182 -16.16 14.19 10.05
N VAL A 183 -16.05 14.45 11.33
CA VAL A 183 -14.95 14.04 12.21
C VAL A 183 -14.99 12.56 12.57
N ILE A 184 -16.17 11.90 12.51
CA ILE A 184 -16.30 10.54 13.04
C ILE A 184 -15.92 9.49 12.00
N PHE A 185 -16.41 9.64 10.77
CA PHE A 185 -16.21 8.65 9.72
C PHE A 185 -16.33 9.28 8.35
N ASN A 186 -15.39 8.96 7.46
CA ASN A 186 -15.54 9.18 6.02
C ASN A 186 -14.99 7.97 5.25
N LEU A 187 -15.59 7.69 4.12
CA LEU A 187 -15.23 6.59 3.23
C LEU A 187 -15.24 7.08 1.80
N LYS A 188 -14.17 6.83 1.08
CA LYS A 188 -14.07 7.00 -0.38
C LYS A 188 -13.89 5.62 -0.99
N GLY A 189 -14.81 5.22 -1.85
CA GLY A 189 -14.78 3.91 -2.49
C GLY A 189 -15.11 3.99 -3.96
N VAL A 190 -14.53 3.07 -4.73
CA VAL A 190 -14.80 2.90 -6.16
C VAL A 190 -14.91 1.41 -6.49
N VAL A 191 -15.88 1.08 -7.32
CA VAL A 191 -16.03 -0.21 -7.97
C VAL A 191 -15.70 -0.04 -9.44
N MET A 192 -14.82 -0.88 -9.97
CA MET A 192 -14.41 -0.86 -11.37
C MET A 192 -14.62 -2.22 -12.01
N LEU A 193 -15.12 -2.22 -13.23
CA LEU A 193 -15.26 -3.39 -14.08
C LEU A 193 -14.36 -3.23 -15.30
N GLU A 194 -13.46 -4.18 -15.52
CA GLU A 194 -12.64 -4.29 -16.73
C GLU A 194 -13.12 -5.42 -17.63
N LEU A 195 -13.04 -5.25 -18.95
CA LEU A 195 -13.43 -6.18 -20.01
C LEU A 195 -12.34 -6.23 -21.09
N PRO A 196 -12.17 -7.32 -21.87
CA PRO A 196 -12.80 -8.64 -21.76
C PRO A 196 -12.15 -9.47 -20.65
N GLY A 197 -12.76 -10.62 -20.30
CA GLY A 197 -12.30 -11.40 -19.15
C GLY A 197 -12.65 -10.62 -17.88
N PRO A 198 -13.95 -10.64 -17.46
CA PRO A 198 -14.44 -9.68 -16.48
C PRO A 198 -13.59 -9.66 -15.23
N ARG A 199 -13.06 -8.48 -14.88
CA ARG A 199 -12.33 -8.22 -13.65
C ARG A 199 -13.08 -7.17 -12.85
N LEU A 200 -13.53 -7.53 -11.67
CA LEU A 200 -14.19 -6.63 -10.74
C LEU A 200 -13.20 -6.21 -9.66
N LEU A 201 -12.94 -4.91 -9.60
CA LEU A 201 -12.04 -4.32 -8.63
C LEU A 201 -12.82 -3.37 -7.73
N LEU A 202 -12.80 -3.63 -6.42
CA LEU A 202 -13.31 -2.75 -5.38
C LEU A 202 -12.13 -2.16 -4.61
N MET A 203 -12.08 -0.85 -4.53
CA MET A 203 -11.05 -0.14 -3.75
C MET A 203 -11.76 0.82 -2.79
N MET A 204 -11.36 0.80 -1.52
CA MET A 204 -11.94 1.64 -0.47
C MET A 204 -10.87 2.22 0.44
N ARG A 205 -11.07 3.47 0.81
CA ARG A 205 -10.36 4.12 1.91
C ARG A 205 -11.38 4.71 2.87
N ALA A 206 -11.30 4.35 4.14
CA ALA A 206 -12.09 4.98 5.19
C ALA A 206 -11.17 5.60 6.23
N ASN A 207 -11.57 6.74 6.77
CA ASN A 207 -10.88 7.39 7.87
C ASN A 207 -11.84 7.50 9.04
N LEU A 208 -11.35 7.19 10.25
CA LEU A 208 -12.04 7.32 11.51
C LEU A 208 -11.45 8.50 12.28
N LEU A 209 -12.31 9.32 12.88
CA LEU A 209 -11.92 10.49 13.69
C LEU A 209 -11.11 11.55 12.93
N ALA A 210 -11.19 11.57 11.59
CA ALA A 210 -10.51 12.56 10.77
C ALA A 210 -11.49 13.63 10.28
N VAL A 211 -11.12 14.88 10.40
CA VAL A 211 -11.83 16.01 9.76
C VAL A 211 -11.80 15.81 8.25
N LEU A 212 -12.93 16.07 7.57
CA LEU A 212 -13.20 15.89 6.13
C LEU A 212 -11.98 15.92 5.22
N PRO A 213 -11.96 15.13 4.14
CA PRO A 213 -10.78 14.48 3.62
C PRO A 213 -9.71 15.46 3.18
N LYS A 214 -8.74 15.69 4.02
CA LYS A 214 -7.40 15.96 3.51
C LYS A 214 -6.89 14.64 2.94
N LEU A 215 -7.17 14.41 1.67
CA LEU A 215 -6.78 13.21 0.91
C LEU A 215 -5.26 13.01 0.78
N LYS A 216 -4.45 13.83 1.43
CA LYS A 216 -2.99 13.76 1.48
C LYS A 216 -2.54 13.84 2.92
N GLY A 217 -1.96 12.74 3.39
CA GLY A 217 -1.30 12.66 4.68
C GLY A 217 -1.74 11.46 5.51
N THR A 218 -0.85 10.99 6.35
CA THR A 218 -1.07 9.98 7.38
C THR A 218 -2.21 10.43 8.29
N ALA A 219 -3.42 9.98 8.01
CA ALA A 219 -4.55 10.23 8.89
C ALA A 219 -4.51 9.18 10.01
N GLU A 220 -4.62 9.64 11.22
CA GLU A 220 -4.91 8.81 12.38
C GLU A 220 -6.21 8.04 12.10
N GLY A 221 -6.17 6.70 12.11
CA GLY A 221 -7.33 5.86 11.85
C GLY A 221 -7.71 5.69 10.38
N THR A 222 -6.87 5.03 9.59
CA THR A 222 -7.14 4.72 8.18
C THR A 222 -7.45 3.24 8.00
N PHE A 223 -8.52 2.95 7.28
CA PHE A 223 -8.86 1.66 6.72
C PHE A 223 -8.65 1.69 5.21
N LEU A 224 -7.88 0.75 4.71
CA LEU A 224 -7.70 0.53 3.27
C LEU A 224 -8.18 -0.86 2.92
N ALA A 225 -8.96 -1.00 1.85
CA ALA A 225 -9.40 -2.30 1.36
C ALA A 225 -9.37 -2.37 -0.16
N VAL A 226 -8.94 -3.51 -0.66
CA VAL A 226 -8.95 -3.89 -2.07
C VAL A 226 -9.55 -5.28 -2.19
N ILE A 227 -10.47 -5.47 -3.12
CA ILE A 227 -10.95 -6.77 -3.57
C ILE A 227 -10.79 -6.79 -5.08
N ASP A 228 -10.05 -7.75 -5.60
CA ASP A 228 -9.84 -7.98 -7.02
C ASP A 228 -10.31 -9.39 -7.39
N LEU A 229 -11.42 -9.46 -8.09
CA LEU A 229 -11.96 -10.68 -8.68
C LEU A 229 -11.69 -10.68 -10.17
N ASP A 230 -10.66 -11.39 -10.60
CA ASP A 230 -10.29 -11.56 -12.00
C ASP A 230 -10.83 -12.90 -12.52
N MET A 231 -11.98 -12.83 -13.21
CA MET A 231 -12.60 -14.02 -13.79
C MET A 231 -11.84 -14.55 -15.02
N GLY A 232 -11.06 -13.69 -15.69
CA GLY A 232 -10.22 -14.10 -16.81
C GLY A 232 -9.05 -14.97 -16.37
N ARG A 233 -8.45 -14.66 -15.22
CA ARG A 233 -7.40 -15.45 -14.58
C ARG A 233 -7.93 -16.50 -13.62
N GLY A 234 -9.21 -16.43 -13.24
CA GLY A 234 -9.80 -17.29 -12.22
C GLY A 234 -9.21 -17.05 -10.84
N THR A 235 -8.97 -15.79 -10.45
CA THR A 235 -8.34 -15.45 -9.17
C THR A 235 -9.16 -14.46 -8.38
N LEU A 236 -9.07 -14.56 -7.04
CA LEU A 236 -9.58 -13.59 -6.10
C LEU A 236 -8.44 -13.15 -5.18
N THR A 237 -8.21 -11.85 -5.12
CA THR A 237 -7.25 -11.23 -4.20
C THR A 237 -7.98 -10.27 -3.28
N ILE A 238 -7.69 -10.33 -1.99
CA ILE A 238 -8.24 -9.43 -0.97
C ILE A 238 -7.07 -8.85 -0.20
N GLY A 239 -7.03 -7.53 -0.09
CA GLY A 239 -6.11 -6.81 0.77
C GLY A 239 -6.88 -5.89 1.71
N LEU A 240 -6.48 -5.86 2.98
CA LEU A 240 -7.00 -4.96 3.98
C LEU A 240 -5.84 -4.45 4.83
N SER A 241 -5.79 -3.16 5.08
CA SER A 241 -4.89 -2.56 6.06
C SER A 241 -5.69 -1.66 7.00
N VAL A 242 -5.46 -1.84 8.29
CA VAL A 242 -6.01 -1.00 9.34
C VAL A 242 -4.87 -0.32 10.04
N GLU A 243 -4.86 1.00 10.01
CA GLU A 243 -3.93 1.82 10.77
C GLU A 243 -4.74 2.71 11.71
N PHE A 244 -4.48 2.63 12.99
CA PHE A 244 -5.14 3.45 13.99
C PHE A 244 -4.13 3.90 15.03
N GLY A 245 -4.15 5.20 15.35
CA GLY A 245 -3.24 5.78 16.33
C GLY A 245 -3.88 6.88 17.15
N ILE A 246 -3.62 6.88 18.45
CA ILE A 246 -3.88 7.97 19.39
C ILE A 246 -2.57 8.21 20.13
N GLN A 247 -1.71 9.03 19.56
CA GLN A 247 -0.40 9.30 20.17
C GLN A 247 -0.52 10.10 21.47
N PRO A 248 0.26 9.76 22.50
CA PRO A 248 1.22 8.65 22.60
C PRO A 248 0.60 7.35 23.15
N LEU A 249 -0.74 7.24 23.18
CA LEU A 249 -1.46 6.22 23.94
C LEU A 249 -1.50 4.85 23.24
N LEU A 250 -1.77 4.83 21.93
CA LEU A 250 -2.04 3.62 21.20
C LEU A 250 -1.68 3.79 19.72
N GLU A 251 -0.96 2.83 19.15
CA GLU A 251 -0.76 2.66 17.72
C GLU A 251 -1.08 1.22 17.35
N ILE A 252 -1.87 1.01 16.29
CA ILE A 252 -2.25 -0.32 15.79
C ILE A 252 -2.06 -0.33 14.28
N HIS A 253 -1.44 -1.38 13.77
CA HIS A 253 -1.35 -1.70 12.34
C HIS A 253 -1.76 -3.16 12.13
N ILE A 254 -2.72 -3.41 11.25
CA ILE A 254 -3.22 -4.76 10.94
C ILE A 254 -3.28 -4.93 9.43
N PRO A 255 -2.27 -5.55 8.80
CA PRO A 255 -2.32 -5.95 7.40
C PRO A 255 -2.98 -7.32 7.27
N VAL A 256 -3.88 -7.46 6.30
CA VAL A 256 -4.53 -8.72 5.94
C VAL A 256 -4.45 -8.93 4.45
N GLU A 257 -4.16 -10.14 4.03
CA GLU A 257 -4.14 -10.53 2.64
C GLU A 257 -4.72 -11.92 2.46
N ALA A 258 -5.56 -12.09 1.43
CA ALA A 258 -6.00 -13.39 0.98
C ALA A 258 -5.90 -13.48 -0.54
N PHE A 259 -5.51 -14.63 -1.03
CA PHE A 259 -5.45 -14.96 -2.44
C PHE A 259 -6.02 -16.36 -2.67
N PHE A 260 -6.81 -16.51 -3.72
CA PHE A 260 -7.40 -17.78 -4.14
C PHE A 260 -7.31 -17.90 -5.66
N ASN A 261 -6.78 -19.03 -6.13
CA ASN A 261 -6.77 -19.41 -7.53
C ASN A 261 -7.83 -20.51 -7.77
N PHE A 262 -8.89 -20.20 -8.52
CA PHE A 262 -9.98 -21.14 -8.76
C PHE A 262 -9.61 -22.27 -9.73
N HIS A 263 -8.48 -22.14 -10.45
CA HIS A 263 -7.97 -23.18 -11.35
C HIS A 263 -6.97 -24.11 -10.67
N ASP A 264 -6.43 -23.74 -9.52
CA ASP A 264 -5.50 -24.55 -8.72
C ASP A 264 -5.91 -24.51 -7.25
N SER A 265 -6.56 -25.55 -6.78
CA SER A 265 -7.05 -25.66 -5.41
C SER A 265 -5.97 -25.63 -4.33
N LYS A 266 -4.69 -25.76 -4.69
CA LYS A 266 -3.55 -25.61 -3.79
C LYS A 266 -3.00 -24.19 -3.78
N ASP A 267 -3.32 -23.36 -4.77
CA ASP A 267 -2.79 -22.03 -4.93
C ASP A 267 -3.67 -20.99 -4.22
N TRP A 268 -3.57 -20.99 -2.91
CA TRP A 268 -4.25 -20.02 -2.05
C TRP A 268 -3.42 -19.69 -0.83
N HIS A 269 -3.66 -18.53 -0.28
CA HIS A 269 -3.14 -18.15 1.02
C HIS A 269 -4.09 -17.19 1.76
N LEU A 270 -3.96 -17.16 3.09
CA LEU A 270 -4.60 -16.22 3.98
C LEU A 270 -3.58 -15.77 5.02
N TYR A 271 -3.24 -14.50 5.03
CA TYR A 271 -2.27 -13.89 5.92
C TYR A 271 -2.93 -12.83 6.79
N LEU A 272 -2.87 -12.99 8.10
CA LEU A 272 -3.15 -11.99 9.10
C LEU A 272 -1.82 -11.45 9.60
N GLY A 273 -1.28 -10.45 8.91
CA GLY A 273 0.13 -10.13 8.97
C GLY A 273 1.01 -11.16 8.27
N ARG A 274 2.23 -10.79 7.98
CA ARG A 274 3.29 -11.63 7.44
C ARG A 274 4.53 -11.49 8.31
N PHE A 275 5.48 -12.41 8.24
CA PHE A 275 6.75 -12.25 8.96
C PHE A 275 7.43 -10.90 8.70
N ILE A 276 7.41 -10.43 7.44
CA ILE A 276 8.02 -9.15 7.01
C ILE A 276 7.12 -7.93 7.25
N GLU A 277 5.83 -8.11 7.50
CA GLU A 277 4.85 -7.05 7.73
C GLU A 277 3.82 -7.54 8.75
N GLN A 278 4.18 -7.46 10.02
CA GLN A 278 3.40 -8.04 11.12
C GLN A 278 2.22 -7.16 11.52
N ILE A 279 1.20 -7.76 12.11
CA ILE A 279 0.28 -7.04 12.97
C ILE A 279 1.12 -6.40 14.08
N HIS A 280 0.89 -5.12 14.34
CA HIS A 280 1.65 -4.37 15.32
C HIS A 280 0.73 -3.58 16.24
N ALA A 281 1.01 -3.59 17.53
CA ALA A 281 0.32 -2.78 18.52
C ALA A 281 1.33 -2.20 19.51
N LYS A 282 1.31 -0.87 19.68
CA LYS A 282 2.14 -0.15 20.65
C LYS A 282 1.27 0.61 21.62
N ILE A 283 1.52 0.47 22.91
CA ILE A 283 0.73 1.06 23.98
C ILE A 283 1.64 1.88 24.90
N LEU A 284 1.34 3.17 25.06
CA LEU A 284 2.03 4.12 25.95
C LEU A 284 3.54 4.18 25.74
N GLU A 285 4.04 3.85 24.53
CA GLU A 285 5.48 3.73 24.23
C GLU A 285 6.25 2.74 25.15
N VAL A 286 5.56 2.03 25.99
CA VAL A 286 6.10 1.10 26.99
C VAL A 286 5.95 -0.34 26.56
N PHE A 287 4.81 -0.68 25.99
CA PHE A 287 4.51 -2.01 25.47
C PHE A 287 4.47 -1.97 23.94
N ASP A 288 5.20 -2.90 23.33
CA ASP A 288 5.23 -3.13 21.90
C ASP A 288 4.94 -4.61 21.64
N GLY A 289 3.92 -4.90 20.87
CA GLY A 289 3.51 -6.25 20.50
C GLY A 289 3.38 -6.37 19.00
N SER A 290 3.88 -7.45 18.44
CA SER A 290 3.67 -7.79 17.03
C SER A 290 3.43 -9.26 16.85
N GLY A 291 2.80 -9.62 15.72
CA GLY A 291 2.55 -11.01 15.42
C GLY A 291 1.99 -11.20 14.01
N TYR A 292 1.95 -12.46 13.60
CA TYR A 292 1.39 -12.85 12.32
C TYR A 292 0.83 -14.26 12.36
N LEU A 293 -0.10 -14.53 11.45
CA LEU A 293 -0.62 -15.86 11.15
C LEU A 293 -0.74 -15.99 9.64
N MET A 294 0.00 -16.94 9.08
CA MET A 294 0.04 -17.21 7.65
C MET A 294 -0.43 -18.64 7.39
N LEU A 295 -1.41 -18.78 6.52
CA LEU A 295 -1.91 -20.06 6.01
C LEU A 295 -1.66 -20.12 4.51
N SER A 296 -1.10 -21.20 3.99
CA SER A 296 -0.84 -21.38 2.57
C SER A 296 -1.10 -22.80 2.11
N GLY A 297 -1.76 -22.96 0.96
CA GLY A 297 -1.97 -24.25 0.32
C GLY A 297 -0.74 -24.80 -0.40
N LYS A 298 0.20 -23.92 -0.77
CA LYS A 298 1.46 -24.29 -1.46
C LYS A 298 2.71 -24.32 -0.54
N GLY A 299 2.55 -23.98 0.75
CA GLY A 299 3.67 -23.77 1.67
C GLY A 299 4.26 -22.37 1.55
N PHE A 300 5.47 -22.20 2.07
CA PHE A 300 6.16 -20.92 2.17
C PHE A 300 7.54 -20.98 1.51
N ALA A 301 8.00 -19.86 0.96
CA ALA A 301 9.38 -19.68 0.56
C ALA A 301 10.27 -19.37 1.78
N ALA A 302 11.57 -19.58 1.67
CA ALA A 302 12.51 -19.30 2.76
C ALA A 302 12.48 -17.83 3.22
N GLY A 303 12.25 -16.88 2.32
CA GLY A 303 12.13 -15.45 2.64
C GLY A 303 10.83 -15.04 3.33
N ASP A 304 9.83 -15.92 3.37
CA ASP A 304 8.54 -15.67 4.03
C ASP A 304 8.55 -16.06 5.51
N LEU A 305 9.59 -16.77 5.96
CA LEU A 305 9.68 -17.33 7.30
C LEU A 305 10.67 -16.55 8.18
N ALA A 306 10.49 -16.64 9.49
CA ALA A 306 11.40 -16.08 10.46
C ALA A 306 12.81 -16.69 10.37
N ASP A 307 13.82 -15.86 10.64
CA ASP A 307 15.22 -16.29 10.66
C ASP A 307 15.46 -17.46 11.65
N GLY A 308 16.11 -18.50 11.16
CA GLY A 308 16.43 -19.67 11.96
C GLY A 308 15.35 -20.75 11.98
N LEU A 309 14.25 -20.56 11.25
CA LEU A 309 13.36 -21.67 10.91
C LEU A 309 13.96 -22.44 9.73
N PRO A 310 14.30 -23.71 9.90
CA PRO A 310 14.94 -24.48 8.85
C PRO A 310 13.91 -24.87 7.79
N VAL A 311 14.17 -24.54 6.55
CA VAL A 311 13.60 -25.15 5.34
C VAL A 311 12.24 -24.63 4.89
N PRO A 312 12.07 -24.39 3.60
CA PRO A 312 10.77 -24.15 2.96
C PRO A 312 9.83 -25.34 3.20
N VAL A 313 8.59 -25.03 3.51
CA VAL A 313 7.53 -26.02 3.66
C VAL A 313 6.76 -26.09 2.34
N ASN A 314 6.51 -27.29 1.84
CA ASN A 314 5.70 -27.51 0.65
C ASN A 314 4.31 -28.05 1.06
N GLY A 315 3.33 -27.85 0.19
CA GLY A 315 1.94 -28.23 0.46
C GLY A 315 1.28 -27.30 1.50
N PHE A 316 0.18 -27.75 2.09
CA PHE A 316 -0.49 -26.96 3.12
C PHE A 316 0.42 -26.73 4.33
N ALA A 317 0.53 -25.49 4.73
CA ALA A 317 1.35 -25.06 5.85
C ALA A 317 0.77 -23.90 6.62
N ILE A 318 1.17 -23.80 7.88
CA ILE A 318 0.82 -22.72 8.80
C ILE A 318 2.11 -22.13 9.34
N SER A 319 2.25 -20.81 9.29
CA SER A 319 3.34 -20.10 9.99
C SER A 319 2.74 -19.04 10.91
N THR A 320 3.27 -18.90 12.10
CA THR A 320 2.79 -17.95 13.10
C THR A 320 3.94 -17.42 13.92
N GLY A 321 3.81 -16.17 14.34
CA GLY A 321 4.72 -15.54 15.26
C GLY A 321 4.00 -14.59 16.20
N LEU A 322 4.54 -14.47 17.41
CA LEU A 322 4.08 -13.50 18.41
C LEU A 322 5.31 -12.95 19.14
N HIS A 323 5.47 -11.67 19.12
CA HIS A 323 6.57 -10.95 19.73
C HIS A 323 6.04 -9.87 20.64
N VAL A 324 6.61 -9.76 21.83
CA VAL A 324 6.25 -8.73 22.80
C VAL A 324 7.52 -8.12 23.37
N SER A 325 7.51 -6.83 23.57
CA SER A 325 8.54 -6.15 24.31
C SER A 325 7.94 -5.15 25.31
N PHE A 326 8.62 -4.99 26.41
CA PHE A 326 8.24 -4.08 27.46
C PHE A 326 9.47 -3.25 27.87
N VAL A 327 9.33 -1.93 27.88
CA VAL A 327 10.38 -1.00 28.26
C VAL A 327 9.95 -0.27 29.51
N TRP A 328 10.78 -0.35 30.55
CA TRP A 328 10.61 0.40 31.79
C TRP A 328 11.75 1.38 31.97
N GLY A 329 11.45 2.63 32.30
CA GLY A 329 12.41 3.70 32.41
C GLY A 329 12.46 4.60 31.17
N SER A 330 13.55 5.32 30.96
CA SER A 330 13.69 6.28 29.86
C SER A 330 14.97 6.03 29.07
N LYS A 331 14.79 5.71 27.80
CA LYS A 331 15.91 5.57 26.84
C LYS A 331 16.64 6.90 26.62
N SER A 332 15.94 8.03 26.66
CA SER A 332 16.52 9.36 26.49
C SER A 332 17.39 9.80 27.66
N VAL A 333 17.12 9.31 28.87
CA VAL A 333 17.92 9.58 30.09
C VAL A 333 19.07 8.57 30.23
N GLY A 334 19.04 7.47 29.48
CA GLY A 334 20.05 6.42 29.57
C GLY A 334 19.89 5.53 30.82
N LEU A 335 18.66 5.39 31.32
CA LEU A 335 18.32 4.51 32.43
C LEU A 335 17.01 3.78 32.09
N TYR A 336 17.12 2.53 31.61
CA TYR A 336 15.98 1.74 31.27
C TYR A 336 16.24 0.23 31.36
N ALA A 337 15.17 -0.52 31.55
CA ALA A 337 15.16 -1.96 31.41
C ALA A 337 14.21 -2.34 30.25
N GLU A 338 14.62 -3.30 29.43
CA GLU A 338 13.83 -3.82 28.35
C GLU A 338 13.76 -5.34 28.47
N VAL A 339 12.57 -5.89 28.38
CA VAL A 339 12.34 -7.35 28.28
C VAL A 339 11.59 -7.62 26.99
N ALA A 340 12.11 -8.53 26.19
CA ALA A 340 11.47 -8.97 24.95
C ALA A 340 11.36 -10.49 24.94
N ALA A 341 10.22 -10.97 24.49
CA ALA A 341 9.98 -12.39 24.28
C ALA A 341 9.29 -12.60 22.92
N GLY A 342 9.58 -13.71 22.28
CA GLY A 342 8.93 -14.03 21.02
C GLY A 342 8.94 -15.51 20.73
N VAL A 343 7.98 -15.91 19.92
CA VAL A 343 7.88 -17.25 19.37
C VAL A 343 7.57 -17.15 17.89
N ASP A 344 8.28 -17.92 17.08
CA ASP A 344 7.98 -18.17 15.68
C ASP A 344 7.89 -19.65 15.44
N ALA A 345 6.88 -20.10 14.71
CA ALA A 345 6.67 -21.49 14.41
C ALA A 345 6.16 -21.68 12.98
N VAL A 346 6.54 -22.79 12.38
CA VAL A 346 6.00 -23.25 11.12
C VAL A 346 5.61 -24.73 11.23
N LEU A 347 4.43 -25.05 10.74
CA LEU A 347 3.87 -26.38 10.66
C LEU A 347 3.56 -26.73 9.22
N GLY A 348 4.24 -27.69 8.65
CA GLY A 348 3.97 -28.28 7.35
C GLY A 348 3.25 -29.61 7.50
N PHE A 349 2.46 -29.99 6.50
CA PHE A 349 1.70 -31.23 6.49
C PHE A 349 2.16 -32.20 5.39
N ASP A 350 3.01 -31.75 4.47
CA ASP A 350 3.52 -32.57 3.38
C ASP A 350 5.02 -32.29 3.09
N PRO A 351 5.94 -33.03 3.70
CA PRO A 351 5.76 -33.95 4.82
C PRO A 351 5.44 -33.23 6.15
N PHE A 352 4.88 -33.97 7.10
CA PHE A 352 4.59 -33.37 8.42
C PHE A 352 5.88 -32.96 9.13
N ARG A 353 5.97 -31.66 9.44
CA ARG A 353 7.10 -31.08 10.16
C ARG A 353 6.69 -29.86 10.95
N LEU A 354 7.03 -29.84 12.22
CA LEU A 354 6.89 -28.68 13.10
C LEU A 354 8.28 -28.15 13.42
N THR A 355 8.50 -26.88 13.11
CA THR A 355 9.69 -26.16 13.54
C THR A 355 9.29 -24.91 14.29
N GLY A 356 10.03 -24.56 15.34
CA GLY A 356 9.72 -23.38 16.14
C GLY A 356 10.96 -22.84 16.84
N VAL A 357 10.93 -21.54 17.08
CA VAL A 357 11.96 -20.81 17.81
C VAL A 357 11.28 -19.96 18.86
N LEU A 358 11.69 -20.15 20.10
CA LEU A 358 11.33 -19.27 21.21
C LEU A 358 12.56 -18.47 21.61
N TYR A 359 12.41 -17.19 21.82
CA TYR A 359 13.49 -16.37 22.38
C TYR A 359 12.98 -15.49 23.52
N LEU A 360 13.91 -15.23 24.44
CA LEU A 360 13.74 -14.28 25.54
C LEU A 360 14.99 -13.41 25.61
N ARG A 361 14.81 -12.11 25.75
CA ARG A 361 15.89 -11.16 25.89
C ARG A 361 15.58 -10.18 27.01
N GLY A 362 16.56 -9.96 27.88
CA GLY A 362 16.54 -8.89 28.87
C GLY A 362 17.71 -7.94 28.63
N THR A 363 17.49 -6.65 28.76
CA THR A 363 18.53 -5.62 28.70
C THR A 363 18.31 -4.62 29.84
N LEU A 364 19.37 -4.32 30.59
CA LEU A 364 19.39 -3.24 31.58
C LEU A 364 20.48 -2.26 31.15
N HIS A 365 20.07 -1.05 30.88
CA HIS A 365 20.98 0.06 30.56
C HIS A 365 21.05 1.04 31.71
N VAL A 366 22.26 1.27 32.22
CA VAL A 366 22.53 2.20 33.31
C VAL A 366 23.68 3.12 32.88
N PHE A 367 23.31 4.27 32.31
CA PHE A 367 24.21 5.30 31.78
C PHE A 367 25.29 4.79 30.81
N ILE A 368 26.37 4.22 31.29
CA ILE A 368 27.52 3.74 30.51
C ILE A 368 27.65 2.22 30.51
N ILE A 369 26.76 1.52 31.18
CA ILE A 369 26.78 0.07 31.36
C ILE A 369 25.56 -0.55 30.71
N ASP A 370 25.77 -1.47 29.81
CA ASP A 370 24.73 -2.35 29.23
C ASP A 370 24.92 -3.74 29.80
N LEU A 371 23.90 -4.25 30.47
CA LEU A 371 23.79 -5.65 30.85
C LEU A 371 22.70 -6.28 29.98
N SER A 372 23.01 -7.33 29.24
CA SER A 372 22.01 -8.06 28.45
C SER A 372 22.18 -9.55 28.63
N ALA A 373 21.06 -10.24 28.65
CA ALA A 373 21.00 -11.67 28.60
C ALA A 373 19.93 -12.11 27.58
N TRP A 374 20.19 -13.23 26.90
CA TRP A 374 19.19 -13.81 26.02
C TRP A 374 19.22 -15.32 26.08
N ALA A 375 18.07 -15.92 25.84
CA ALA A 375 17.89 -17.35 25.70
C ALA A 375 17.13 -17.63 24.39
N LYS A 376 17.55 -18.67 23.70
CA LYS A 376 16.89 -19.16 22.48
C LYS A 376 16.67 -20.66 22.60
N LEU A 377 15.45 -21.10 22.34
CA LEU A 377 15.09 -22.51 22.25
C LEU A 377 14.59 -22.79 20.83
N THR A 378 15.14 -23.80 20.19
CA THR A 378 14.72 -24.24 18.84
C THR A 378 14.19 -25.66 18.93
N VAL A 379 13.04 -25.88 18.33
CA VAL A 379 12.39 -27.21 18.22
C VAL A 379 12.27 -27.56 16.74
N ASP A 380 12.61 -28.77 16.36
CA ASP A 380 12.45 -29.29 15.00
C ASP A 380 12.05 -30.78 15.06
N ILE A 381 10.80 -31.06 14.72
CA ILE A 381 10.22 -32.41 14.85
C ILE A 381 9.45 -32.74 13.57
N GLY A 382 9.66 -33.91 13.01
CA GLY A 382 8.89 -34.37 11.87
C GLY A 382 9.74 -35.14 10.84
N GLU A 383 9.41 -34.97 9.58
CA GLU A 383 10.06 -35.57 8.44
C GLU A 383 10.59 -34.49 7.49
N LYS A 384 11.81 -34.67 7.02
CA LYS A 384 12.42 -33.79 6.02
C LYS A 384 11.99 -34.20 4.61
N PRO A 385 12.15 -33.31 3.60
CA PRO A 385 11.81 -33.63 2.21
C PRO A 385 12.55 -34.85 1.64
N ASP A 386 13.70 -35.22 2.21
CA ASP A 386 14.48 -36.41 1.84
C ASP A 386 13.99 -37.70 2.52
N GLY A 387 12.89 -37.65 3.27
CA GLY A 387 12.33 -38.78 4.04
C GLY A 387 13.02 -39.08 5.37
N SER A 388 14.06 -38.33 5.73
CA SER A 388 14.72 -38.51 7.03
C SER A 388 13.89 -37.89 8.16
N LYS A 389 13.76 -38.61 9.27
CA LYS A 389 13.07 -38.11 10.48
C LYS A 389 14.00 -37.23 11.30
N VAL A 390 13.45 -36.16 11.84
CA VAL A 390 14.12 -35.26 12.75
C VAL A 390 13.31 -35.10 14.04
N ALA A 391 14.02 -35.15 15.17
CA ALA A 391 13.47 -34.78 16.48
C ALA A 391 14.60 -34.12 17.26
N SER A 392 14.65 -32.82 17.28
CA SER A 392 15.70 -32.06 17.96
C SER A 392 15.12 -30.92 18.76
N ILE A 393 15.67 -30.72 19.94
CA ILE A 393 15.45 -29.55 20.79
C ILE A 393 16.83 -29.04 21.15
N SER A 394 17.11 -27.77 20.81
CA SER A 394 18.38 -27.13 21.14
C SER A 394 18.14 -25.83 21.87
N GLY A 395 18.96 -25.50 22.84
CA GLY A 395 18.88 -24.29 23.62
C GLY A 395 20.22 -23.56 23.64
N GLN A 396 20.18 -22.25 23.65
CA GLN A 396 21.32 -21.38 23.79
C GLN A 396 20.99 -20.30 24.82
N ILE A 397 21.95 -19.99 25.70
CA ILE A 397 21.84 -18.89 26.68
C ILE A 397 23.14 -18.10 26.59
N CYS A 398 23.03 -16.79 26.53
CA CYS A 398 24.17 -15.89 26.50
C CYS A 398 23.92 -14.69 27.39
N GLY A 399 24.97 -14.21 28.07
CA GLY A 399 24.98 -12.97 28.82
C GLY A 399 26.11 -12.08 28.32
N ARG A 400 25.86 -10.77 28.24
CA ARG A 400 26.83 -9.78 27.79
C ARG A 400 26.84 -8.61 28.74
N VAL A 401 28.04 -8.16 29.09
CA VAL A 401 28.28 -6.91 29.80
C VAL A 401 29.10 -6.00 28.89
N LYS A 402 28.58 -4.82 28.60
CA LYS A 402 29.26 -3.82 27.78
C LYS A 402 29.44 -2.56 28.61
N PHE A 403 30.66 -2.06 28.66
CA PHE A 403 31.00 -0.74 29.19
C PHE A 403 31.29 0.21 28.04
N LEU A 404 31.35 1.51 28.28
CA LEU A 404 31.57 2.51 27.22
C LEU A 404 32.79 2.21 26.34
N PHE A 405 33.81 1.51 26.85
CA PHE A 405 35.07 1.28 26.14
C PHE A 405 35.39 -0.20 25.87
N PHE A 406 34.64 -1.17 26.39
CA PHE A 406 34.86 -2.60 26.15
C PHE A 406 33.60 -3.43 26.41
N SER A 407 33.54 -4.63 25.82
CA SER A 407 32.47 -5.60 26.02
C SER A 407 33.03 -6.95 26.38
N ILE A 408 32.33 -7.72 27.22
CA ILE A 408 32.60 -9.10 27.59
C ILE A 408 31.37 -9.92 27.23
N GLU A 409 31.57 -10.99 26.47
CA GLU A 409 30.54 -11.98 26.12
C GLU A 409 30.73 -13.28 26.87
#